data_6db8b68a19bd7fe92144d714ab1759af
#
_entry.id   6db8b68a19bd7fe92144d714ab1759af
#
_cell.length_a   1.000
_cell.length_b   1.000
_cell.length_c   1.000
_cell.angle_alpha   90.00
_cell.angle_beta   90.00
_cell.angle_gamma   90.00
#
_symmetry.space_group_name_H-M   'P 1'
#
loop_
_entity.id
_entity.type
_entity.pdbx_description
1 polymer ?
#
loop_
_entity_poly.entity_id
_entity_poly.type
_entity_poly.pdbx_seq_one_letter_code
_entity_poly.pdbx_strand_id
1 'polypeptide(L)'
;MKKLIIIPAFNEEANIEKTVTSIQKDAKEFDYVIINDCSTDRTGKICEQKGYNVVNLPINLGIGGAVQTGYKYAYENGYDVAVQVDGDGQHDPEFLNKMAEYIEKNKVDMVIGSRFIEKKGFQSSVTRRMGIKFFSVLIKLLTGSVITCLLYTSPSPRDRQKS
;
A
#
# COMPACT_ATOMS: atom_id res chain seq x y z
N MET A 1 -10.90 7.97 15.12
CA MET A 1 -10.71 7.03 13.99
C MET A 1 -9.38 6.33 14.19
N LYS A 2 -9.37 4.99 14.28
CA LYS A 2 -8.17 4.17 14.47
C LYS A 2 -7.56 3.87 13.09
N LYS A 3 -6.30 4.26 12.88
CA LYS A 3 -5.65 4.24 11.56
C LYS A 3 -4.46 3.28 11.57
N LEU A 4 -4.32 2.44 10.53
CA LEU A 4 -3.23 1.48 10.40
C LEU A 4 -2.45 1.69 9.11
N ILE A 5 -1.12 1.62 9.19
CA ILE A 5 -0.23 1.49 8.03
C ILE A 5 0.15 0.02 7.88
N ILE A 6 -0.07 -0.53 6.70
CA ILE A 6 0.32 -1.88 6.31
C ILE A 6 1.60 -1.78 5.50
N ILE A 7 2.66 -2.45 5.96
CA ILE A 7 3.98 -2.47 5.33
C ILE A 7 4.28 -3.89 4.85
N PRO A 8 3.95 -4.25 3.60
CA PRO A 8 4.39 -5.52 3.05
C PRO A 8 5.91 -5.50 2.86
N ALA A 9 6.59 -6.54 3.30
CA ALA A 9 8.04 -6.66 3.25
C ALA A 9 8.49 -8.05 2.78
N PHE A 10 9.32 -8.08 1.75
CA PHE A 10 10.00 -9.29 1.28
C PHE A 10 11.44 -8.96 0.92
N ASN A 11 12.40 -9.44 1.72
CA ASN A 11 13.82 -9.17 1.57
C ASN A 11 14.16 -7.66 1.59
N GLU A 12 13.67 -6.98 2.62
CA GLU A 12 13.82 -5.53 2.81
C GLU A 12 14.79 -5.19 3.96
N GLU A 13 15.79 -6.04 4.26
CA GLU A 13 16.72 -5.81 5.36
C GLU A 13 17.46 -4.46 5.29
N ALA A 14 17.66 -3.92 4.09
CA ALA A 14 18.34 -2.64 3.87
C ALA A 14 17.44 -1.41 4.15
N ASN A 15 16.13 -1.57 4.05
CA ASN A 15 15.18 -0.45 4.02
C ASN A 15 14.19 -0.46 5.18
N ILE A 16 13.84 -1.61 5.73
CA ILE A 16 12.75 -1.76 6.70
C ILE A 16 12.90 -0.84 7.92
N GLU A 17 14.12 -0.70 8.46
CA GLU A 17 14.37 0.17 9.61
C GLU A 17 14.15 1.66 9.28
N LYS A 18 14.58 2.10 8.10
CA LYS A 18 14.37 3.47 7.62
C LYS A 18 12.88 3.76 7.42
N THR A 19 12.16 2.81 6.82
CA THR A 19 10.72 2.92 6.57
C THR A 19 9.95 3.08 7.88
N VAL A 20 10.21 2.21 8.87
CA VAL A 20 9.55 2.28 10.18
C VAL A 20 9.89 3.59 10.90
N THR A 21 11.16 4.00 10.87
CA THR A 21 11.60 5.26 11.51
C THR A 21 10.91 6.47 10.90
N SER A 22 10.77 6.52 9.56
CA SER A 22 10.05 7.60 8.88
C SER A 22 8.58 7.63 9.28
N ILE A 23 7.91 6.48 9.30
CA ILE A 23 6.50 6.36 9.70
C ILE A 23 6.31 6.84 11.15
N GLN A 24 7.14 6.38 12.08
CA GLN A 24 7.06 6.79 13.48
C GLN A 24 7.31 8.28 13.70
N LYS A 25 8.13 8.90 12.83
CA LYS A 25 8.40 10.34 12.88
C LYS A 25 7.27 11.16 12.28
N ASP A 26 6.80 10.79 11.09
CA ASP A 26 6.01 11.66 10.22
C ASP A 26 4.52 11.27 10.17
N ALA A 27 4.15 10.06 10.64
CA ALA A 27 2.77 9.56 10.70
C ALA A 27 2.37 9.05 12.10
N LYS A 28 2.64 9.84 13.13
CA LYS A 28 2.44 9.47 14.55
C LYS A 28 1.01 9.11 14.93
N GLU A 29 0.03 9.53 14.14
CA GLU A 29 -1.39 9.22 14.34
C GLU A 29 -1.80 7.83 13.82
N PHE A 30 -0.86 7.13 13.19
CA PHE A 30 -1.09 5.80 12.66
C PHE A 30 -0.34 4.77 13.49
N ASP A 31 -1.01 3.68 13.80
CA ASP A 31 -0.34 2.43 14.12
C ASP A 31 0.23 1.83 12.83
N TYR A 32 1.18 0.91 12.95
CA TYR A 32 1.68 0.18 11.78
C TYR A 32 1.77 -1.31 12.06
N VAL A 33 1.73 -2.10 10.99
CA VAL A 33 2.05 -3.53 11.00
C VAL A 33 2.91 -3.88 9.78
N ILE A 34 3.98 -4.59 10.02
CA ILE A 34 4.84 -5.16 8.97
C ILE A 34 4.31 -6.55 8.65
N ILE A 35 4.04 -6.83 7.38
CA ILE A 35 3.71 -8.16 6.91
C ILE A 35 4.94 -8.74 6.23
N ASN A 36 5.71 -9.53 6.97
CA ASN A 36 6.90 -10.19 6.46
C ASN A 36 6.49 -11.42 5.65
N ASP A 37 6.60 -11.31 4.33
CA ASP A 37 6.15 -12.31 3.35
C ASP A 37 7.19 -13.44 3.18
N CYS A 38 7.54 -14.10 4.29
CA CYS A 38 8.51 -15.18 4.32
C CYS A 38 9.90 -14.76 3.76
N SER A 39 10.43 -13.62 4.23
CA SER A 39 11.76 -13.14 3.82
C SER A 39 12.84 -14.16 4.15
N THR A 40 13.82 -14.30 3.24
CA THR A 40 14.99 -15.19 3.38
C THR A 40 16.23 -14.47 3.90
N ASP A 41 16.21 -13.14 3.92
CA ASP A 41 17.26 -12.28 4.47
C ASP A 41 17.05 -12.01 5.97
N ARG A 42 17.68 -10.96 6.50
CA ARG A 42 17.56 -10.58 7.91
C ARG A 42 16.33 -9.72 8.24
N THR A 43 15.42 -9.48 7.31
CA THR A 43 14.22 -8.62 7.53
C THR A 43 13.45 -9.03 8.78
N GLY A 44 13.06 -10.30 8.90
CA GLY A 44 12.33 -10.80 10.06
C GLY A 44 13.10 -10.64 11.37
N LYS A 45 14.40 -10.97 11.38
CA LYS A 45 15.26 -10.82 12.55
C LYS A 45 15.40 -9.36 12.99
N ILE A 46 15.52 -8.43 12.05
CA ILE A 46 15.59 -7.00 12.36
C ILE A 46 14.28 -6.55 13.02
N CYS A 47 13.14 -6.96 12.48
CA CYS A 47 11.84 -6.61 13.06
C CYS A 47 11.68 -7.12 14.51
N GLU A 48 12.08 -8.36 14.76
CA GLU A 48 12.03 -8.96 16.10
C GLU A 48 12.98 -8.26 17.09
N GLN A 49 14.22 -8.03 16.68
CA GLN A 49 15.23 -7.36 17.53
C GLN A 49 14.88 -5.93 17.89
N LYS A 50 14.20 -5.23 16.99
CA LYS A 50 13.74 -3.84 17.20
C LYS A 50 12.39 -3.76 17.92
N GLY A 51 11.71 -4.89 18.14
CA GLY A 51 10.37 -4.93 18.75
C GLY A 51 9.30 -4.29 17.86
N TYR A 52 9.46 -4.38 16.55
CA TYR A 52 8.47 -3.86 15.61
C TYR A 52 7.21 -4.73 15.59
N ASN A 53 6.05 -4.13 15.33
CA ASN A 53 4.82 -4.88 15.13
C ASN A 53 4.89 -5.62 13.78
N VAL A 54 5.12 -6.94 13.82
CA VAL A 54 5.33 -7.78 12.64
C VAL A 54 4.49 -9.03 12.66
N VAL A 55 3.90 -9.36 11.51
CA VAL A 55 3.26 -10.64 11.21
C VAL A 55 4.15 -11.39 10.24
N ASN A 56 4.69 -12.54 10.65
CA ASN A 56 5.50 -13.40 9.80
C ASN A 56 4.62 -14.42 9.08
N LEU A 57 4.63 -14.39 7.74
CA LEU A 57 3.91 -15.38 6.95
C LEU A 57 4.75 -16.66 6.84
N PRO A 58 4.11 -17.85 6.94
CA PRO A 58 4.83 -19.12 6.86
C PRO A 58 5.31 -19.46 5.46
N ILE A 59 4.74 -18.85 4.43
CA ILE A 59 5.09 -19.03 3.00
C ILE A 59 5.01 -17.67 2.30
N ASN A 60 5.77 -17.52 1.22
CA ASN A 60 5.66 -16.33 0.37
C ASN A 60 4.36 -16.35 -0.42
N LEU A 61 3.50 -15.37 -0.17
CA LEU A 61 2.19 -15.19 -0.83
C LEU A 61 2.25 -14.13 -1.93
N GLY A 62 3.39 -13.46 -2.09
CA GLY A 62 3.57 -12.31 -2.96
C GLY A 62 2.91 -11.05 -2.41
N ILE A 63 3.19 -9.92 -3.04
CA ILE A 63 2.73 -8.60 -2.58
C ILE A 63 1.20 -8.54 -2.35
N GLY A 64 0.43 -9.16 -3.22
CA GLY A 64 -1.03 -9.20 -3.10
C GLY A 64 -1.50 -9.95 -1.86
N GLY A 65 -0.91 -11.11 -1.56
CA GLY A 65 -1.24 -11.91 -0.38
C GLY A 65 -0.80 -11.23 0.91
N ALA A 66 0.39 -10.63 0.94
CA ALA A 66 0.89 -9.86 2.07
C ALA A 66 -0.04 -8.67 2.39
N VAL A 67 -0.41 -7.89 1.37
CA VAL A 67 -1.32 -6.75 1.52
C VAL A 67 -2.72 -7.19 1.99
N GLN A 68 -3.25 -8.27 1.42
CA GLN A 68 -4.54 -8.84 1.85
C GLN A 68 -4.49 -9.27 3.32
N THR A 69 -3.39 -9.88 3.76
CA THR A 69 -3.19 -10.24 5.17
C THR A 69 -3.19 -8.99 6.07
N GLY A 70 -2.54 -7.92 5.64
CA GLY A 70 -2.55 -6.64 6.35
C GLY A 70 -3.95 -6.04 6.48
N TYR A 71 -4.77 -6.06 5.43
CA TYR A 71 -6.15 -5.60 5.52
C TYR A 71 -7.02 -6.48 6.42
N LYS A 72 -6.80 -7.80 6.41
CA LYS A 72 -7.46 -8.71 7.34
C LYS A 72 -7.07 -8.41 8.79
N TYR A 73 -5.78 -8.21 9.05
CA TYR A 73 -5.28 -7.78 10.35
C TYR A 73 -5.96 -6.48 10.80
N ALA A 74 -6.05 -5.48 9.92
CA ALA A 74 -6.72 -4.21 10.22
C ALA A 74 -8.18 -4.42 10.63
N TYR A 75 -8.93 -5.21 9.87
CA TYR A 75 -10.32 -5.52 10.15
C TYR A 75 -10.51 -6.23 11.49
N GLU A 76 -9.72 -7.28 11.76
CA GLU A 76 -9.80 -8.08 12.99
C GLU A 76 -9.41 -7.27 14.24
N ASN A 77 -8.56 -6.26 14.11
CA ASN A 77 -8.13 -5.39 15.21
C ASN A 77 -8.92 -4.07 15.30
N GLY A 78 -10.03 -3.94 14.56
CA GLY A 78 -10.95 -2.81 14.66
C GLY A 78 -10.36 -1.47 14.20
N TYR A 79 -9.56 -1.49 13.14
CA TYR A 79 -9.10 -0.25 12.50
C TYR A 79 -10.16 0.28 11.54
N ASP A 80 -10.40 1.59 11.59
CA ASP A 80 -11.36 2.29 10.73
C ASP A 80 -10.80 2.55 9.33
N VAL A 81 -9.49 2.81 9.26
CA VAL A 81 -8.76 3.09 8.02
C VAL A 81 -7.46 2.30 8.00
N ALA A 82 -7.17 1.68 6.85
CA ALA A 82 -5.92 1.01 6.60
C ALA A 82 -5.28 1.51 5.30
N VAL A 83 -3.98 1.84 5.33
CA VAL A 83 -3.22 2.37 4.20
C VAL A 83 -2.02 1.47 3.93
N GLN A 84 -1.81 1.08 2.67
CA GLN A 84 -0.59 0.41 2.25
C GLN A 84 0.53 1.41 2.02
N VAL A 85 1.70 1.12 2.58
CA VAL A 85 2.96 1.83 2.31
C VAL A 85 4.02 0.79 1.96
N ASP A 86 4.65 0.91 0.79
CA ASP A 86 5.68 -0.03 0.38
C ASP A 86 6.93 0.09 1.27
N GLY A 87 7.56 -1.04 1.58
CA GLY A 87 8.72 -1.13 2.48
C GLY A 87 10.01 -0.51 1.93
N ASP A 88 10.00 -0.04 0.68
CA ASP A 88 11.15 0.54 -0.03
C ASP A 88 11.48 2.01 0.35
N GLY A 89 10.66 2.62 1.23
CA GLY A 89 10.87 3.99 1.71
C GLY A 89 10.58 5.09 0.69
N GLN A 90 9.94 4.78 -0.45
CA GLN A 90 9.63 5.77 -1.50
C GLN A 90 8.34 6.55 -1.27
N HIS A 91 7.60 6.25 -0.20
CA HIS A 91 6.35 6.93 0.13
C HIS A 91 6.60 8.06 1.12
N ASP A 92 6.01 9.24 0.83
CA ASP A 92 6.02 10.39 1.72
C ASP A 92 4.87 10.25 2.74
N PRO A 93 5.18 10.05 4.04
CA PRO A 93 4.15 9.88 5.07
C PRO A 93 3.23 11.10 5.25
N GLU A 94 3.64 12.29 4.81
CA GLU A 94 2.81 13.50 4.91
C GLU A 94 1.48 13.36 4.17
N PHE A 95 1.46 12.60 3.05
CA PHE A 95 0.25 12.38 2.28
C PHE A 95 -0.76 11.45 2.98
N LEU A 96 -0.32 10.60 3.92
CA LEU A 96 -1.19 9.63 4.59
C LEU A 96 -2.30 10.32 5.38
N ASN A 97 -1.96 11.38 6.10
CA ASN A 97 -2.95 12.15 6.85
C ASN A 97 -4.00 12.78 5.93
N LYS A 98 -3.56 13.38 4.82
CA LYS A 98 -4.46 13.99 3.81
C LYS A 98 -5.40 12.94 3.20
N MET A 99 -4.90 11.73 2.92
CA MET A 99 -5.73 10.65 2.39
C MET A 99 -6.76 10.16 3.41
N ALA A 100 -6.37 9.99 4.67
CA ALA A 100 -7.27 9.58 5.75
C ALA A 100 -8.36 10.63 6.01
N GLU A 101 -8.00 11.91 6.06
CA GLU A 101 -8.96 13.01 6.16
C GLU A 101 -9.93 13.05 4.98
N TYR A 102 -9.45 12.76 3.77
CA TYR A 102 -10.31 12.75 2.58
C TYR A 102 -11.36 11.63 2.67
N ILE A 103 -10.98 10.44 3.13
CA ILE A 103 -11.91 9.32 3.37
C ILE A 103 -13.00 9.74 4.37
N GLU A 104 -12.60 10.35 5.48
CA GLU A 104 -13.52 10.76 6.53
C GLU A 104 -14.52 11.83 6.06
N LYS A 105 -14.01 12.88 5.40
CA LYS A 105 -14.83 14.01 4.94
C LYS A 105 -15.80 13.64 3.82
N ASN A 106 -15.37 12.79 2.89
CA ASN A 106 -16.13 12.48 1.68
C ASN A 106 -16.88 11.15 1.76
N LYS A 107 -16.74 10.40 2.86
CA LYS A 107 -17.38 9.09 3.09
C LYS A 107 -17.16 8.12 1.92
N VAL A 108 -15.95 8.14 1.36
CA VAL A 108 -15.55 7.22 0.30
C VAL A 108 -14.92 5.97 0.88
N ASP A 109 -15.11 4.83 0.22
CA ASP A 109 -14.58 3.54 0.69
C ASP A 109 -13.08 3.36 0.38
N MET A 110 -12.53 4.08 -0.61
CA MET A 110 -11.14 3.95 -1.03
C MET A 110 -10.60 5.25 -1.62
N VAL A 111 -9.35 5.58 -1.28
CA VAL A 111 -8.57 6.67 -1.89
C VAL A 111 -7.24 6.11 -2.40
N ILE A 112 -6.89 6.45 -3.62
CA ILE A 112 -5.63 6.04 -4.25
C ILE A 112 -4.76 7.26 -4.49
N GLY A 113 -3.58 7.28 -3.89
CA GLY A 113 -2.54 8.29 -4.16
C GLY A 113 -1.92 8.06 -5.54
N SER A 114 -2.12 8.97 -6.48
CA SER A 114 -1.54 8.87 -7.82
C SER A 114 -0.38 9.84 -8.00
N ARG A 115 0.81 9.32 -8.32
CA ARG A 115 2.00 10.13 -8.67
C ARG A 115 1.87 10.85 -10.03
N PHE A 116 0.83 10.53 -10.81
CA PHE A 116 0.65 11.05 -12.17
C PHE A 116 -0.25 12.28 -12.26
N ILE A 117 -0.92 12.66 -11.17
CA ILE A 117 -1.82 13.83 -11.14
C ILE A 117 -1.01 15.11 -11.10
N GLU A 118 0.03 15.17 -10.27
CA GLU A 118 0.97 16.31 -10.27
C GLU A 118 2.22 15.91 -11.06
N LYS A 119 2.53 16.68 -12.11
CA LYS A 119 3.70 16.44 -12.98
C LYS A 119 5.06 16.72 -12.31
N LYS A 120 5.13 16.78 -10.99
CA LYS A 120 6.33 16.98 -10.18
C LYS A 120 6.79 15.65 -9.60
N GLY A 121 7.86 15.08 -10.14
CA GLY A 121 8.46 13.86 -9.60
C GLY A 121 9.05 12.95 -10.68
N PHE A 122 9.33 11.72 -10.33
CA PHE A 122 9.96 10.68 -11.13
C PHE A 122 9.35 10.54 -12.54
N GLN A 123 10.11 10.86 -13.57
CA GLN A 123 9.69 10.67 -14.97
C GLN A 123 9.97 9.22 -15.38
N SER A 124 8.92 8.43 -15.57
CA SER A 124 9.04 7.09 -16.14
C SER A 124 9.51 7.14 -17.59
N SER A 125 10.27 6.13 -18.04
CA SER A 125 10.75 6.02 -19.41
C SER A 125 9.60 6.11 -20.43
N VAL A 126 9.92 6.61 -21.64
CA VAL A 126 8.93 6.79 -22.72
C VAL A 126 8.22 5.47 -23.07
N THR A 127 8.95 4.35 -23.09
CA THR A 127 8.42 3.02 -23.35
C THR A 127 7.38 2.58 -22.32
N ARG A 128 7.63 2.84 -21.02
CA ARG A 128 6.69 2.56 -19.94
C ARG A 128 5.42 3.40 -20.04
N ARG A 129 5.56 4.68 -20.43
CA ARG A 129 4.41 5.58 -20.65
C ARG A 129 3.54 5.13 -21.83
N MET A 130 4.14 4.63 -22.90
CA MET A 130 3.40 4.05 -24.05
C MET A 130 2.63 2.79 -23.62
N GLY A 131 3.26 1.89 -22.86
CA GLY A 131 2.61 0.70 -22.33
C GLY A 131 1.40 1.05 -21.44
N ILE A 132 1.55 2.00 -20.52
CA ILE A 132 0.46 2.46 -19.64
C ILE A 132 -0.70 3.03 -20.48
N LYS A 133 -0.42 3.86 -21.47
CA LYS A 133 -1.46 4.40 -22.36
C LYS A 133 -2.18 3.31 -23.15
N PHE A 134 -1.45 2.34 -23.70
CA PHE A 134 -2.02 1.22 -24.44
C PHE A 134 -3.00 0.43 -23.56
N PHE A 135 -2.57 0.04 -22.35
CA PHE A 135 -3.43 -0.70 -21.43
C PHE A 135 -4.61 0.13 -20.94
N SER A 136 -4.44 1.43 -20.68
CA SER A 136 -5.55 2.31 -20.29
C SER A 136 -6.61 2.42 -21.37
N VAL A 137 -6.21 2.50 -22.64
CA VAL A 137 -7.14 2.52 -23.78
C VAL A 137 -7.84 1.16 -23.93
N LEU A 138 -7.09 0.06 -23.82
CA LEU A 138 -7.65 -1.29 -23.94
C LEU A 138 -8.70 -1.55 -22.84
N ILE A 139 -8.39 -1.17 -21.59
CA ILE A 139 -9.32 -1.34 -20.47
C ILE A 139 -10.57 -0.45 -20.66
N LYS A 140 -10.38 0.80 -21.11
CA LYS A 140 -11.50 1.68 -21.41
C LYS A 140 -12.44 1.11 -22.47
N LEU A 141 -11.88 0.46 -23.51
CA LEU A 141 -12.67 -0.20 -24.57
C LEU A 141 -13.43 -1.43 -24.05
N LEU A 142 -12.82 -2.19 -23.12
CA LEU A 142 -13.42 -3.43 -22.60
C LEU A 142 -14.40 -3.19 -21.45
N THR A 143 -14.18 -2.18 -20.61
CA THR A 143 -14.96 -1.98 -19.38
C THR A 143 -15.75 -0.67 -19.33
N GLY A 144 -15.51 0.24 -20.28
CA GLY A 144 -16.08 1.60 -20.27
C GLY A 144 -15.49 2.52 -19.20
N SER A 145 -14.62 2.02 -18.32
CA SER A 145 -14.05 2.77 -17.18
C SER A 145 -12.73 3.45 -17.53
N VAL A 146 -12.55 4.71 -17.10
CA VAL A 146 -11.28 5.43 -17.27
C VAL A 146 -10.37 5.13 -16.08
N ILE A 147 -9.29 4.38 -16.33
CA ILE A 147 -8.31 4.02 -15.32
C ILE A 147 -7.05 4.87 -15.51
N THR A 148 -6.69 5.66 -14.51
CA THR A 148 -5.49 6.50 -14.50
C THR A 148 -4.28 5.84 -13.86
N CYS A 149 -4.48 4.80 -13.02
CA CYS A 149 -3.42 4.06 -12.34
C CYS A 149 -3.65 2.55 -12.48
N LEU A 150 -2.77 1.86 -13.22
CA LEU A 150 -2.88 0.43 -13.50
C LEU A 150 -2.45 -0.48 -12.34
N LEU A 151 -1.67 0.03 -11.39
CA LEU A 151 -1.10 -0.76 -10.30
C LEU A 151 -2.10 -1.12 -9.18
N TYR A 152 -3.25 -0.45 -9.12
CA TYR A 152 -4.24 -0.58 -8.03
C TYR A 152 -5.66 -0.92 -8.50
N THR A 153 -5.80 -1.50 -9.67
CA THR A 153 -7.11 -2.01 -10.12
C THR A 153 -7.35 -3.42 -9.60
N SER A 154 -7.45 -3.55 -8.29
CA SER A 154 -8.07 -4.74 -7.70
C SER A 154 -9.57 -4.48 -7.58
N PRO A 155 -10.44 -5.32 -8.16
CA PRO A 155 -11.88 -5.15 -8.00
C PRO A 155 -12.22 -5.26 -6.52
N SER A 156 -12.95 -4.26 -6.01
CA SER A 156 -13.46 -4.28 -4.63
C SER A 156 -14.33 -5.52 -4.41
N PRO A 157 -14.33 -6.14 -3.21
CA PRO A 157 -15.26 -7.21 -2.89
C PRO A 157 -16.73 -6.85 -3.13
N ARG A 158 -17.10 -5.57 -3.06
CA ARG A 158 -18.45 -5.07 -3.37
C ARG A 158 -18.80 -5.14 -4.86
N ASP A 159 -17.80 -5.05 -5.76
CA ASP A 159 -18.04 -5.11 -7.20
C ASP A 159 -18.37 -6.52 -7.66
N ARG A 160 -17.92 -7.55 -6.94
CA ARG A 160 -18.24 -8.96 -7.22
C ARG A 160 -19.67 -9.37 -6.80
N GLN A 161 -20.34 -8.58 -5.96
CA GLN A 161 -21.71 -8.88 -5.52
C GLN A 161 -22.79 -8.30 -6.45
N LYS A 162 -22.40 -7.54 -7.49
CA LYS A 162 -23.33 -6.93 -8.45
C LYS A 162 -23.33 -7.62 -9.82
N SER A 163 -22.62 -8.73 -10.00
CA SER A 163 -22.62 -9.53 -11.23
C SER A 163 -23.43 -10.81 -11.07
#